data_a1e51e4f0347d63a68af4a4309336b18
#
_entry.id   a1e51e4f0347d63a68af4a4309336b18
#
_cell.length_a   1.000
_cell.length_b   1.000
_cell.length_c   1.000
_cell.angle_alpha   90.00
_cell.angle_beta   90.00
_cell.angle_gamma   90.00
#
_symmetry.space_group_name_H-M   'P 1'
#
loop_
_entity.id
_entity.type
_entity.pdbx_description
1 polymer ?
#
loop_
_entity_poly.entity_id
_entity_poly.type
_entity_poly.pdbx_seq_one_letter_code
_entity_poly.pdbx_strand_id
1 'polypeptide(L)'
;LDWKPIVWALAVLSMVVGSVLAVVQNDVKRMLAYSSISHAGYVLIGLQAANDRGIAGSLFYLLAYTFLILGSFATVAIVSRKGDLRTGLEAYRGLARDRPGLAFAFTVFLLAQAGVPFTSGFLAKFYVISAAVEARSYAIAIIAMLASVVAAFFYLRLIVVMYMAEDQTMAGVGPETGTATDGAGSGSGGVITAVATRVHVPAAAALAIGVCLAFTIGAGLLPQPIIDFARHATLLRL
;
A
#
# COMPACT_ATOMS: atom_id res chain seq x y z
N LEU A 1 9.26 -33.52 14.30
CA LEU A 1 9.96 -32.29 13.93
C LEU A 1 9.03 -31.13 14.23
N ASP A 2 9.38 -30.32 15.25
CA ASP A 2 8.61 -29.12 15.57
C ASP A 2 8.86 -28.05 14.50
N TRP A 3 7.93 -27.89 13.59
CA TRP A 3 7.95 -26.86 12.56
C TRP A 3 7.61 -25.45 13.11
N LYS A 4 6.94 -25.37 14.27
CA LYS A 4 6.50 -24.11 14.90
C LYS A 4 7.63 -23.08 15.11
N PRO A 5 8.81 -23.43 15.65
CA PRO A 5 9.91 -22.46 15.81
C PRO A 5 10.43 -21.91 14.49
N ILE A 6 10.45 -22.75 13.44
CA ILE A 6 10.90 -22.32 12.11
C ILE A 6 9.93 -21.31 11.53
N VAL A 7 8.63 -21.59 11.56
CA VAL A 7 7.59 -20.67 11.07
C VAL A 7 7.57 -19.39 11.90
N TRP A 8 7.77 -19.48 13.23
CA TRP A 8 7.91 -18.32 14.10
C TRP A 8 9.06 -17.41 13.67
N ALA A 9 10.24 -17.99 13.47
CA ALA A 9 11.43 -17.23 13.04
C ALA A 9 11.24 -16.60 11.65
N LEU A 10 10.65 -17.32 10.70
CA LEU A 10 10.35 -16.80 9.38
C LEU A 10 9.32 -15.67 9.43
N ALA A 11 8.27 -15.79 10.24
CA ALA A 11 7.27 -14.76 10.40
C ALA A 11 7.88 -13.47 10.97
N VAL A 12 8.67 -13.58 12.04
CA VAL A 12 9.35 -12.42 12.65
C VAL A 12 10.33 -11.78 11.69
N LEU A 13 11.18 -12.59 11.03
CA LEU A 13 12.17 -12.08 10.08
C LEU A 13 11.49 -11.35 8.92
N SER A 14 10.43 -11.94 8.34
CA SER A 14 9.68 -11.33 7.24
C SER A 14 9.03 -10.01 7.67
N MET A 15 8.41 -9.95 8.84
CA MET A 15 7.78 -8.72 9.34
C MET A 15 8.81 -7.62 9.60
N VAL A 16 9.90 -7.93 10.28
CA VAL A 16 10.91 -6.94 10.67
C VAL A 16 11.68 -6.46 9.44
N VAL A 17 12.25 -7.38 8.65
CA VAL A 17 13.06 -7.02 7.47
C VAL A 17 12.18 -6.32 6.44
N GLY A 18 10.97 -6.83 6.16
CA GLY A 18 10.04 -6.21 5.22
C GLY A 18 9.67 -4.79 5.62
N SER A 19 9.32 -4.56 6.89
CA SER A 19 8.93 -3.22 7.38
C SER A 19 10.10 -2.25 7.39
N VAL A 20 11.27 -2.64 7.88
CA VAL A 20 12.46 -1.78 7.96
C VAL A 20 12.94 -1.39 6.57
N LEU A 21 13.02 -2.37 5.64
CA LEU A 21 13.44 -2.08 4.27
C LEU A 21 12.43 -1.22 3.51
N ALA A 22 11.12 -1.34 3.80
CA ALA A 22 10.10 -0.48 3.20
C ALA A 22 10.24 0.99 3.61
N VAL A 23 10.61 1.28 4.87
CA VAL A 23 10.78 2.65 5.39
C VAL A 23 11.84 3.45 4.61
N VAL A 24 12.95 2.82 4.27
CA VAL A 24 14.09 3.49 3.62
C VAL A 24 13.91 3.66 2.10
N GLN A 25 12.83 3.09 1.51
CA GLN A 25 12.59 3.19 0.08
C GLN A 25 12.04 4.57 -0.31
N ASN A 26 12.55 5.09 -1.43
CA ASN A 26 12.00 6.25 -2.13
C ASN A 26 11.26 5.86 -3.41
N ASP A 27 11.29 4.60 -3.78
CA ASP A 27 10.56 4.03 -4.90
C ASP A 27 9.31 3.33 -4.39
N VAL A 28 8.12 3.76 -4.85
CA VAL A 28 6.83 3.25 -4.37
C VAL A 28 6.63 1.77 -4.71
N LYS A 29 7.11 1.29 -5.87
CA LYS A 29 7.03 -0.12 -6.23
C LYS A 29 7.87 -0.98 -5.29
N ARG A 30 9.10 -0.56 -5.01
CA ARG A 30 9.98 -1.25 -4.07
C ARG A 30 9.43 -1.20 -2.65
N MET A 31 8.90 -0.06 -2.22
CA MET A 31 8.26 0.08 -0.92
C MET A 31 7.09 -0.90 -0.75
N LEU A 32 6.21 -1.01 -1.75
CA LEU A 32 5.11 -1.97 -1.74
C LEU A 32 5.61 -3.42 -1.80
N ALA A 33 6.68 -3.71 -2.54
CA ALA A 33 7.28 -5.04 -2.59
C ALA A 33 7.84 -5.48 -1.22
N TYR A 34 8.57 -4.61 -0.53
CA TYR A 34 9.03 -4.91 0.84
C TYR A 34 7.88 -5.00 1.83
N SER A 35 6.86 -4.18 1.68
CA SER A 35 5.62 -4.30 2.43
C SER A 35 4.96 -5.68 2.23
N SER A 36 4.98 -6.22 1.00
CA SER A 36 4.45 -7.57 0.71
C SER A 36 5.18 -8.66 1.51
N ILE A 37 6.49 -8.52 1.71
CA ILE A 37 7.27 -9.44 2.55
C ILE A 37 6.78 -9.36 4.00
N SER A 38 6.54 -8.16 4.52
CA SER A 38 5.99 -7.98 5.87
C SER A 38 4.59 -8.61 6.00
N HIS A 39 3.71 -8.42 5.01
CA HIS A 39 2.38 -9.02 5.00
C HIS A 39 2.42 -10.55 4.95
N ALA A 40 3.38 -11.15 4.23
CA ALA A 40 3.60 -12.60 4.28
C ALA A 40 3.94 -13.07 5.70
N GLY A 41 4.73 -12.29 6.44
CA GLY A 41 5.00 -12.53 7.86
C GLY A 41 3.74 -12.58 8.71
N TYR A 42 2.78 -11.67 8.50
CA TYR A 42 1.48 -11.70 9.19
C TYR A 42 0.67 -12.97 8.88
N VAL A 43 0.66 -13.45 7.65
CA VAL A 43 0.00 -14.72 7.28
C VAL A 43 0.62 -15.88 8.06
N LEU A 44 1.95 -15.90 8.18
CA LEU A 44 2.67 -16.94 8.93
C LEU A 44 2.36 -16.93 10.43
N ILE A 45 1.95 -15.79 11.02
CA ILE A 45 1.51 -15.73 12.43
C ILE A 45 0.31 -16.64 12.65
N GLY A 46 -0.70 -16.56 11.79
CA GLY A 46 -1.89 -17.39 11.93
C GLY A 46 -1.59 -18.88 11.77
N LEU A 47 -0.68 -19.24 10.85
CA LEU A 47 -0.21 -20.62 10.72
C LEU A 47 0.58 -21.08 11.96
N GLN A 48 1.44 -20.23 12.52
CA GLN A 48 2.24 -20.53 13.70
C GLN A 48 1.36 -20.77 14.95
N ALA A 49 0.22 -20.07 15.06
CA ALA A 49 -0.74 -20.27 16.13
C ALA A 49 -1.29 -21.71 16.15
N ALA A 50 -1.33 -22.39 15.01
CA ALA A 50 -1.73 -23.79 14.82
C ALA A 50 -3.08 -24.13 15.48
N ASN A 51 -4.03 -23.19 15.41
CA ASN A 51 -5.41 -23.33 15.84
C ASN A 51 -6.38 -22.97 14.71
N ASP A 52 -7.62 -23.41 14.77
CA ASP A 52 -8.63 -23.18 13.73
C ASP A 52 -8.82 -21.68 13.42
N ARG A 53 -8.73 -20.83 14.46
CA ARG A 53 -8.82 -19.38 14.33
C ARG A 53 -7.65 -18.79 13.57
N GLY A 54 -6.45 -19.31 13.78
CA GLY A 54 -5.24 -18.88 13.08
C GLY A 54 -5.27 -19.25 11.61
N ILE A 55 -5.70 -20.48 11.30
CA ILE A 55 -5.82 -20.95 9.91
C ILE A 55 -6.88 -20.12 9.17
N ALA A 56 -8.09 -19.97 9.75
CA ALA A 56 -9.15 -19.15 9.17
C ALA A 56 -8.71 -17.67 9.01
N GLY A 57 -7.99 -17.13 10.02
CA GLY A 57 -7.42 -15.79 9.97
C GLY A 57 -6.38 -15.63 8.87
N SER A 58 -5.52 -16.62 8.64
CA SER A 58 -4.53 -16.61 7.55
C SER A 58 -5.20 -16.66 6.17
N LEU A 59 -6.24 -17.48 5.99
CA LEU A 59 -7.01 -17.53 4.74
C LEU A 59 -7.73 -16.22 4.46
N PHE A 60 -8.37 -15.64 5.47
CA PHE A 60 -8.99 -14.32 5.37
C PHE A 60 -7.96 -13.23 5.03
N TYR A 61 -6.77 -13.30 5.66
CA TYR A 61 -5.68 -12.37 5.39
C TYR A 61 -5.20 -12.45 3.94
N LEU A 62 -4.96 -13.65 3.43
CA LEU A 62 -4.56 -13.86 2.04
C LEU A 62 -5.58 -13.28 1.07
N LEU A 63 -6.88 -13.54 1.30
CA LEU A 63 -7.96 -13.01 0.48
C LEU A 63 -7.98 -11.48 0.53
N ALA A 64 -8.02 -10.88 1.72
CA ALA A 64 -8.04 -9.44 1.90
C ALA A 64 -6.82 -8.78 1.26
N TYR A 65 -5.64 -9.34 1.50
CA TYR A 65 -4.39 -8.82 0.97
C TYR A 65 -4.31 -8.87 -0.56
N THR A 66 -4.87 -9.91 -1.19
CA THR A 66 -4.93 -10.01 -2.65
C THR A 66 -5.63 -8.79 -3.26
N PHE A 67 -6.78 -8.39 -2.74
CA PHE A 67 -7.48 -7.20 -3.22
C PHE A 67 -6.73 -5.90 -2.92
N LEU A 68 -6.13 -5.80 -1.74
CA LEU A 68 -5.35 -4.63 -1.34
C LEU A 68 -4.14 -4.41 -2.26
N ILE A 69 -3.38 -5.48 -2.53
CA ILE A 69 -2.17 -5.38 -3.33
C ILE A 69 -2.47 -5.19 -4.81
N LEU A 70 -3.50 -5.85 -5.35
CA LEU A 70 -3.94 -5.66 -6.73
C LEU A 70 -4.41 -4.22 -6.97
N GLY A 71 -5.23 -3.66 -6.08
CA GLY A 71 -5.68 -2.27 -6.16
C GLY A 71 -4.53 -1.27 -6.07
N SER A 72 -3.58 -1.52 -5.17
CA SER A 72 -2.39 -0.69 -5.01
C SER A 72 -1.50 -0.71 -6.26
N PHE A 73 -1.15 -1.90 -6.77
CA PHE A 73 -0.32 -2.01 -7.98
C PHE A 73 -1.03 -1.54 -9.24
N ALA A 74 -2.35 -1.71 -9.36
CA ALA A 74 -3.12 -1.13 -10.45
C ALA A 74 -3.02 0.40 -10.46
N THR A 75 -3.09 1.03 -9.29
CA THR A 75 -2.90 2.48 -9.15
C THR A 75 -1.48 2.88 -9.51
N VAL A 76 -0.47 2.18 -9.00
CA VAL A 76 0.94 2.42 -9.31
C VAL A 76 1.21 2.27 -10.80
N ALA A 77 0.66 1.26 -11.47
CA ALA A 77 0.81 1.05 -12.92
C ALA A 77 0.24 2.22 -13.74
N ILE A 78 -0.88 2.82 -13.30
CA ILE A 78 -1.46 4.00 -13.96
C ILE A 78 -0.56 5.23 -13.78
N VAL A 79 0.01 5.43 -12.59
CA VAL A 79 0.87 6.59 -12.28
C VAL A 79 2.24 6.46 -12.96
N SER A 80 2.85 5.27 -12.93
CA SER A 80 4.21 5.05 -13.47
C SER A 80 4.32 5.15 -14.99
N ARG A 81 3.21 5.02 -15.73
CA ARG A 81 3.16 5.02 -17.21
C ARG A 81 3.97 3.87 -17.84
N LYS A 82 3.93 3.79 -19.19
CA LYS A 82 4.72 2.80 -19.95
C LYS A 82 6.21 3.04 -19.70
N GLY A 83 6.92 1.98 -19.29
CA GLY A 83 8.37 1.98 -19.11
C GLY A 83 8.87 2.30 -17.69
N ASP A 84 7.98 2.33 -16.68
CA ASP A 84 8.37 2.54 -15.28
C ASP A 84 9.20 3.82 -14.99
N LEU A 85 8.98 4.84 -15.80
CA LEU A 85 9.76 6.09 -15.76
C LEU A 85 9.47 6.95 -14.51
N ARG A 86 8.39 6.64 -13.77
CA ARG A 86 7.91 7.44 -12.63
C ARG A 86 7.46 6.53 -11.48
N THR A 87 8.41 5.92 -10.78
CA THR A 87 8.14 5.06 -9.61
C THR A 87 8.53 5.71 -8.29
N GLY A 88 9.32 6.79 -8.33
CA GLY A 88 9.72 7.54 -7.13
C GLY A 88 8.55 8.26 -6.45
N LEU A 89 8.69 8.53 -5.14
CA LEU A 89 7.70 9.26 -4.33
C LEU A 89 7.29 10.60 -4.97
N GLU A 90 8.23 11.31 -5.60
CA GLU A 90 7.97 12.60 -6.25
C GLU A 90 6.94 12.51 -7.39
N ALA A 91 6.83 11.35 -8.05
CA ALA A 91 5.84 11.14 -9.11
C ALA A 91 4.39 11.11 -8.61
N TYR A 92 4.20 10.96 -7.31
CA TYR A 92 2.88 10.92 -6.66
C TYR A 92 2.49 12.26 -6.04
N ARG A 93 3.42 13.24 -6.01
CA ARG A 93 3.15 14.57 -5.48
C ARG A 93 2.01 15.25 -6.25
N GLY A 94 1.03 15.77 -5.51
CA GLY A 94 -0.14 16.44 -6.10
C GLY A 94 -1.14 15.52 -6.79
N LEU A 95 -0.99 14.19 -6.71
CA LEU A 95 -1.92 13.23 -7.35
C LEU A 95 -3.37 13.49 -6.95
N ALA A 96 -3.62 13.92 -5.72
CA ALA A 96 -4.97 14.23 -5.23
C ALA A 96 -5.60 15.42 -5.96
N ARG A 97 -4.80 16.40 -6.42
CA ARG A 97 -5.27 17.53 -7.21
C ARG A 97 -5.56 17.13 -8.64
N ASP A 98 -4.63 16.40 -9.27
CA ASP A 98 -4.75 16.02 -10.68
C ASP A 98 -5.79 14.93 -10.91
N ARG A 99 -5.89 13.97 -9.96
CA ARG A 99 -6.75 12.78 -10.03
C ARG A 99 -7.29 12.38 -8.66
N PRO A 100 -8.28 13.09 -8.16
CA PRO A 100 -8.79 12.90 -6.78
C PRO A 100 -9.34 11.48 -6.56
N GLY A 101 -10.03 10.90 -7.55
CA GLY A 101 -10.58 9.54 -7.42
C GLY A 101 -9.50 8.45 -7.32
N LEU A 102 -8.41 8.58 -8.10
CA LEU A 102 -7.29 7.64 -8.04
C LEU A 102 -6.50 7.78 -6.74
N ALA A 103 -6.25 9.01 -6.30
CA ALA A 103 -5.59 9.31 -5.03
C ALA A 103 -6.42 8.81 -3.84
N PHE A 104 -7.73 8.99 -3.86
CA PHE A 104 -8.64 8.49 -2.84
C PHE A 104 -8.61 6.95 -2.76
N ALA A 105 -8.75 6.25 -3.89
CA ALA A 105 -8.69 4.80 -3.92
C ALA A 105 -7.35 4.27 -3.38
N PHE A 106 -6.24 4.88 -3.80
CA PHE A 106 -4.91 4.50 -3.32
C PHE A 106 -4.76 4.76 -1.83
N THR A 107 -5.25 5.90 -1.34
CA THR A 107 -5.26 6.22 0.10
C THR A 107 -5.99 5.15 0.90
N VAL A 108 -7.17 4.70 0.45
CA VAL A 108 -7.92 3.64 1.13
C VAL A 108 -7.14 2.34 1.17
N PHE A 109 -6.48 1.94 0.07
CA PHE A 109 -5.65 0.73 0.05
C PHE A 109 -4.45 0.84 1.00
N LEU A 110 -3.76 1.97 1.04
CA LEU A 110 -2.62 2.20 1.93
C LEU A 110 -3.04 2.21 3.41
N LEU A 111 -4.16 2.88 3.74
CA LEU A 111 -4.71 2.88 5.09
C LEU A 111 -5.17 1.48 5.52
N ALA A 112 -5.76 0.72 4.60
CA ALA A 112 -6.14 -0.67 4.88
C ALA A 112 -4.91 -1.56 5.12
N GLN A 113 -3.85 -1.41 4.33
CA GLN A 113 -2.58 -2.11 4.55
C GLN A 113 -1.90 -1.68 5.85
N ALA A 114 -1.99 -0.42 6.24
CA ALA A 114 -1.55 0.06 7.56
C ALA A 114 -2.34 -0.63 8.69
N GLY A 115 -3.62 -0.95 8.46
CA GLY A 115 -4.50 -1.57 9.45
C GLY A 115 -5.39 -0.55 10.15
N VAL A 116 -5.93 0.42 9.41
CA VAL A 116 -6.90 1.38 9.95
C VAL A 116 -8.25 0.69 10.14
N PRO A 117 -8.95 0.91 11.30
CA PRO A 117 -10.26 0.34 11.58
C PRO A 117 -11.26 0.51 10.41
N PHE A 118 -12.26 -0.36 10.34
CA PHE A 118 -13.28 -0.43 9.30
C PHE A 118 -12.77 -0.82 7.91
N THR A 119 -11.56 -1.37 7.81
CA THR A 119 -11.01 -1.92 6.57
C THR A 119 -10.75 -3.42 6.71
N SER A 120 -10.74 -4.12 5.56
CA SER A 120 -10.42 -5.56 5.53
C SER A 120 -9.02 -5.86 6.09
N GLY A 121 -8.05 -4.95 5.88
CA GLY A 121 -6.68 -5.10 6.37
C GLY A 121 -6.55 -5.04 7.89
N PHE A 122 -7.34 -4.20 8.55
CA PHE A 122 -7.41 -4.17 10.01
C PHE A 122 -7.91 -5.51 10.57
N LEU A 123 -9.03 -6.00 10.04
CA LEU A 123 -9.61 -7.26 10.49
C LEU A 123 -8.66 -8.44 10.25
N ALA A 124 -8.02 -8.47 9.08
CA ALA A 124 -7.03 -9.50 8.77
C ALA A 124 -5.91 -9.55 9.82
N LYS A 125 -5.30 -8.40 10.15
CA LYS A 125 -4.28 -8.31 11.20
C LYS A 125 -4.85 -8.70 12.57
N PHE A 126 -6.03 -8.21 12.91
CA PHE A 126 -6.67 -8.48 14.19
C PHE A 126 -6.90 -9.99 14.40
N TYR A 127 -7.38 -10.71 13.38
CA TYR A 127 -7.62 -12.14 13.46
C TYR A 127 -6.34 -12.95 13.70
N VAL A 128 -5.28 -12.70 12.91
CA VAL A 128 -4.02 -13.45 13.07
C VAL A 128 -3.31 -13.12 14.38
N ILE A 129 -3.32 -11.86 14.81
CA ILE A 129 -2.73 -11.45 16.09
C ILE A 129 -3.52 -12.04 17.26
N SER A 130 -4.86 -12.01 17.20
CA SER A 130 -5.69 -12.60 18.25
C SER A 130 -5.50 -14.11 18.37
N ALA A 131 -5.32 -14.81 17.23
CA ALA A 131 -5.00 -16.24 17.23
C ALA A 131 -3.63 -16.53 17.89
N ALA A 132 -2.62 -15.68 17.67
CA ALA A 132 -1.32 -15.81 18.35
C ALA A 132 -1.43 -15.58 19.85
N VAL A 133 -2.25 -14.62 20.28
CA VAL A 133 -2.51 -14.37 21.71
C VAL A 133 -3.22 -15.56 22.35
N GLU A 134 -4.21 -16.14 21.69
CA GLU A 134 -4.91 -17.35 22.14
C GLU A 134 -3.95 -18.55 22.26
N ALA A 135 -3.00 -18.68 21.33
CA ALA A 135 -1.93 -19.68 21.39
C ALA A 135 -0.81 -19.32 22.40
N ARG A 136 -0.97 -18.29 23.21
CA ARG A 136 0.01 -17.76 24.18
C ARG A 136 1.37 -17.36 23.56
N SER A 137 1.41 -17.10 22.26
CA SER A 137 2.60 -16.62 21.55
C SER A 137 2.70 -15.08 21.61
N TYR A 138 2.78 -14.52 22.81
CA TYR A 138 2.73 -13.06 23.03
C TYR A 138 3.88 -12.31 22.35
N ALA A 139 5.07 -12.91 22.30
CA ALA A 139 6.24 -12.27 21.71
C ALA A 139 6.01 -11.92 20.23
N ILE A 140 5.46 -12.85 19.42
CA ILE A 140 5.18 -12.59 18.01
C ILE A 140 4.03 -11.60 17.82
N ALA A 141 3.04 -11.60 18.71
CA ALA A 141 1.95 -10.64 18.69
C ALA A 141 2.47 -9.20 18.93
N ILE A 142 3.37 -9.01 19.89
CA ILE A 142 4.00 -7.71 20.18
C ILE A 142 4.83 -7.26 18.96
N ILE A 143 5.67 -8.14 18.40
CA ILE A 143 6.48 -7.82 17.22
C ILE A 143 5.57 -7.43 16.03
N ALA A 144 4.46 -8.13 15.84
CA ALA A 144 3.49 -7.81 14.79
C ALA A 144 2.87 -6.41 14.96
N MET A 145 2.51 -6.05 16.19
CA MET A 145 1.99 -4.72 16.48
C MET A 145 3.03 -3.63 16.21
N LEU A 146 4.28 -3.82 16.63
CA LEU A 146 5.38 -2.89 16.36
C LEU A 146 5.65 -2.76 14.85
N ALA A 147 5.68 -3.87 14.12
CA ALA A 147 5.83 -3.87 12.67
C ALA A 147 4.67 -3.13 11.97
N SER A 148 3.43 -3.21 12.50
CA SER A 148 2.30 -2.43 12.01
C SER A 148 2.48 -0.92 12.19
N VAL A 149 3.05 -0.49 13.33
CA VAL A 149 3.34 0.94 13.56
C VAL A 149 4.39 1.44 12.57
N VAL A 150 5.45 0.65 12.34
CA VAL A 150 6.46 0.98 11.34
C VAL A 150 5.84 1.04 9.94
N ALA A 151 4.95 0.10 9.61
CA ALA A 151 4.24 0.09 8.33
C ALA A 151 3.35 1.33 8.16
N ALA A 152 2.63 1.75 9.19
CA ALA A 152 1.80 2.95 9.15
C ALA A 152 2.62 4.19 8.78
N PHE A 153 3.87 4.31 9.25
CA PHE A 153 4.74 5.45 8.96
C PHE A 153 4.99 5.61 7.45
N PHE A 154 5.43 4.57 6.75
CA PHE A 154 5.75 4.71 5.32
C PHE A 154 4.50 4.82 4.44
N TYR A 155 3.38 4.21 4.83
CA TYR A 155 2.12 4.40 4.12
C TYR A 155 1.58 5.83 4.28
N LEU A 156 1.61 6.39 5.49
CA LEU A 156 1.21 7.77 5.74
C LEU A 156 2.13 8.75 5.04
N ARG A 157 3.46 8.50 5.00
CA ARG A 157 4.41 9.30 4.23
C ARG A 157 3.98 9.41 2.77
N LEU A 158 3.61 8.31 2.13
CA LEU A 158 3.15 8.31 0.74
C LEU A 158 1.83 9.07 0.58
N ILE A 159 0.87 8.86 1.50
CA ILE A 159 -0.42 9.58 1.50
C ILE A 159 -0.17 11.09 1.60
N VAL A 160 0.65 11.53 2.54
CA VAL A 160 0.99 12.95 2.71
C VAL A 160 1.55 13.53 1.41
N VAL A 161 2.51 12.84 0.77
CA VAL A 161 3.09 13.28 -0.52
C VAL A 161 2.03 13.43 -1.61
N MET A 162 1.04 12.52 -1.69
CA MET A 162 -0.04 12.60 -2.69
C MET A 162 -0.94 13.83 -2.50
N TYR A 163 -1.13 14.28 -1.26
CA TYR A 163 -1.98 15.44 -0.95
C TYR A 163 -1.23 16.75 -0.81
N MET A 164 0.12 16.71 -0.69
CA MET A 164 0.95 17.92 -0.72
C MET A 164 1.12 18.41 -2.15
N ALA A 165 0.42 19.50 -2.51
CA ALA A 165 0.71 20.26 -3.72
C ALA A 165 1.83 21.24 -3.41
N GLU A 166 2.95 21.18 -4.13
CA GLU A 166 3.90 22.29 -4.14
C GLU A 166 3.34 23.38 -5.07
N ASP A 167 3.12 24.56 -4.52
CA ASP A 167 2.90 25.76 -5.33
C ASP A 167 4.21 26.06 -6.07
N GLN A 168 4.35 25.58 -7.29
CA GLN A 168 5.47 25.93 -8.19
C GLN A 168 5.38 27.35 -8.73
N THR A 169 4.49 28.18 -8.18
CA THR A 169 4.29 29.56 -8.63
C THR A 169 5.26 30.59 -8.05
N MET A 170 6.13 30.20 -7.10
CA MET A 170 7.03 31.17 -6.44
C MET A 170 8.54 30.99 -6.72
N ALA A 171 8.94 30.06 -7.58
CA ALA A 171 10.36 29.86 -7.91
C ALA A 171 10.81 30.50 -9.23
N GLY A 172 10.02 31.45 -9.78
CA GLY A 172 10.26 32.02 -11.10
C GLY A 172 10.16 33.53 -11.22
N VAL A 173 10.10 34.28 -10.11
CA VAL A 173 10.16 35.75 -10.17
C VAL A 173 11.35 36.24 -9.33
N GLY A 174 12.55 36.05 -9.87
CA GLY A 174 13.68 36.92 -9.53
C GLY A 174 13.41 38.29 -10.17
N PRO A 175 13.73 39.41 -9.50
CA PRO A 175 13.63 40.74 -10.13
C PRO A 175 14.65 40.83 -11.24
N GLU A 176 14.22 40.70 -12.49
CA GLU A 176 15.02 41.10 -13.63
C GLU A 176 15.18 42.62 -13.62
N THR A 177 16.29 43.08 -13.04
CA THR A 177 16.76 44.44 -13.28
C THR A 177 17.13 44.53 -14.75
N GLY A 178 16.33 45.31 -15.46
CA GLY A 178 16.55 45.59 -16.87
C GLY A 178 17.91 46.25 -17.13
N THR A 179 18.58 45.73 -18.14
CA THR A 179 19.47 46.50 -19.02
C THR A 179 19.19 46.10 -20.45
N ALA A 180 18.57 47.00 -21.16
CA ALA A 180 18.37 46.92 -22.59
C ALA A 180 19.74 46.95 -23.30
N THR A 181 20.03 45.93 -24.13
CA THR A 181 20.95 46.08 -25.27
C THR A 181 20.38 45.33 -26.45
N ASP A 182 20.18 46.11 -27.52
CA ASP A 182 19.78 45.68 -28.82
C ASP A 182 20.70 44.59 -29.41
N GLY A 183 20.11 43.57 -29.98
CA GLY A 183 20.83 42.53 -30.73
C GLY A 183 19.87 41.57 -31.44
N ALA A 184 19.60 41.87 -32.71
CA ALA A 184 18.80 41.02 -33.61
C ALA A 184 19.42 39.60 -33.72
N GLY A 185 18.65 38.58 -33.40
CA GLY A 185 18.99 37.17 -33.55
C GLY A 185 17.72 36.31 -33.58
N SER A 186 17.26 36.04 -34.82
CA SER A 186 16.21 35.06 -35.12
C SER A 186 16.59 33.68 -34.59
N GLY A 187 15.99 33.28 -33.47
CA GLY A 187 16.05 31.92 -32.93
C GLY A 187 14.64 31.52 -32.51
N SER A 188 14.02 30.62 -33.25
CA SER A 188 12.73 30.03 -32.91
C SER A 188 12.84 29.26 -31.59
N GLY A 189 12.63 29.97 -30.47
CA GLY A 189 12.45 29.41 -29.18
C GLY A 189 11.12 28.64 -29.15
N GLY A 190 11.19 27.34 -29.39
CA GLY A 190 10.05 26.46 -29.19
C GLY A 190 9.67 26.51 -27.70
N VAL A 191 8.58 27.22 -27.40
CA VAL A 191 7.88 27.11 -26.11
C VAL A 191 7.51 25.65 -25.97
N ILE A 192 8.28 24.89 -25.20
CA ILE A 192 7.90 23.55 -24.80
C ILE A 192 6.72 23.77 -23.82
N THR A 193 5.55 23.95 -24.41
CA THR A 193 4.30 23.82 -23.68
C THR A 193 4.31 22.41 -23.13
N ALA A 194 4.53 22.28 -21.81
CA ALA A 194 4.36 21.03 -21.11
C ALA A 194 2.89 20.62 -21.30
N VAL A 195 2.63 19.88 -22.37
CA VAL A 195 1.33 19.28 -22.62
C VAL A 195 1.09 18.37 -21.42
N ALA A 196 0.25 18.83 -20.51
CA ALA A 196 -0.30 18.02 -19.44
C ALA A 196 -1.10 16.89 -20.12
N THR A 197 -0.38 15.85 -20.54
CA THR A 197 -0.99 14.66 -21.15
C THR A 197 -1.83 14.01 -20.05
N ARG A 198 -3.13 14.25 -20.11
CA ARG A 198 -4.11 13.57 -19.24
C ARG A 198 -3.87 12.07 -19.37
N VAL A 199 -3.38 11.47 -18.28
CA VAL A 199 -3.19 10.02 -18.21
C VAL A 199 -4.55 9.37 -18.40
N HIS A 200 -4.78 8.74 -19.52
CA HIS A 200 -6.01 8.01 -19.77
C HIS A 200 -6.03 6.77 -18.86
N VAL A 201 -7.04 6.68 -17.98
CA VAL A 201 -7.26 5.49 -17.16
C VAL A 201 -8.06 4.51 -18.01
N PRO A 202 -7.50 3.34 -18.38
CA PRO A 202 -8.27 2.33 -19.09
C PRO A 202 -9.50 1.92 -18.26
N ALA A 203 -10.66 1.77 -18.90
CA ALA A 203 -11.89 1.40 -18.21
C ALA A 203 -11.73 0.10 -17.40
N ALA A 204 -10.99 -0.87 -17.91
CA ALA A 204 -10.67 -2.11 -17.21
C ALA A 204 -9.90 -1.87 -15.91
N ALA A 205 -8.91 -0.94 -15.90
CA ALA A 205 -8.17 -0.62 -14.68
C ALA A 205 -9.03 0.12 -13.66
N ALA A 206 -9.90 1.02 -14.11
CA ALA A 206 -10.86 1.70 -13.24
C ALA A 206 -11.83 0.71 -12.59
N LEU A 207 -12.34 -0.25 -13.35
CA LEU A 207 -13.20 -1.31 -12.86
C LEU A 207 -12.48 -2.20 -11.84
N ALA A 208 -11.25 -2.62 -12.14
CA ALA A 208 -10.44 -3.43 -11.21
C ALA A 208 -10.20 -2.70 -9.88
N ILE A 209 -9.81 -1.43 -9.93
CA ILE A 209 -9.64 -0.59 -8.73
C ILE A 209 -10.95 -0.44 -7.97
N GLY A 210 -12.07 -0.22 -8.67
CA GLY A 210 -13.40 -0.12 -8.07
C GLY A 210 -13.82 -1.39 -7.34
N VAL A 211 -13.61 -2.56 -7.94
CA VAL A 211 -13.90 -3.87 -7.31
C VAL A 211 -13.02 -4.09 -6.08
N CYS A 212 -11.71 -3.81 -6.17
CA CYS A 212 -10.79 -3.92 -5.04
C CYS A 212 -11.19 -2.97 -3.89
N LEU A 213 -11.59 -1.74 -4.22
CA LEU A 213 -12.03 -0.74 -3.24
C LEU A 213 -13.34 -1.19 -2.54
N ALA A 214 -14.33 -1.64 -3.32
CA ALA A 214 -15.59 -2.13 -2.80
C ALA A 214 -15.39 -3.34 -1.86
N PHE A 215 -14.51 -4.28 -2.26
CA PHE A 215 -14.16 -5.41 -1.39
C PHE A 215 -13.46 -4.94 -0.11
N THR A 216 -12.49 -4.03 -0.20
CA THR A 216 -11.71 -3.54 0.95
C THR A 216 -12.60 -2.92 2.01
N ILE A 217 -13.56 -2.09 1.60
CA ILE A 217 -14.51 -1.43 2.51
C ILE A 217 -15.60 -2.42 2.94
N GLY A 218 -16.18 -3.15 2.00
CA GLY A 218 -17.27 -4.10 2.26
C GLY A 218 -16.86 -5.21 3.24
N ALA A 219 -15.71 -5.83 3.04
CA ALA A 219 -15.17 -6.85 3.94
C ALA A 219 -14.72 -6.27 5.29
N GLY A 220 -14.40 -4.97 5.34
CA GLY A 220 -14.09 -4.26 6.58
C GLY A 220 -15.32 -3.95 7.43
N LEU A 221 -16.47 -3.68 6.79
CA LEU A 221 -17.72 -3.37 7.48
C LEU A 221 -18.56 -4.61 7.77
N LEU A 222 -18.57 -5.60 6.87
CA LEU A 222 -19.35 -6.83 6.93
C LEU A 222 -18.44 -8.07 6.82
N PRO A 223 -17.63 -8.36 7.85
CA PRO A 223 -16.66 -9.46 7.78
C PRO A 223 -17.29 -10.85 7.89
N GLN A 224 -18.48 -10.96 8.49
CA GLN A 224 -19.11 -12.23 8.86
C GLN A 224 -19.18 -13.24 7.71
N PRO A 225 -19.71 -12.92 6.50
CA PRO A 225 -19.84 -13.90 5.43
C PRO A 225 -18.50 -14.51 4.99
N ILE A 226 -17.45 -13.68 4.99
CA ILE A 226 -16.11 -14.08 4.53
C ILE A 226 -15.42 -14.94 5.60
N ILE A 227 -15.60 -14.57 6.87
CA ILE A 227 -15.04 -15.32 7.99
C ILE A 227 -15.73 -16.68 8.13
N ASP A 228 -17.04 -16.74 7.96
CA ASP A 228 -17.78 -17.99 7.99
C ASP A 228 -17.35 -18.90 6.83
N PHE A 229 -17.16 -18.36 5.64
CA PHE A 229 -16.58 -19.10 4.52
C PHE A 229 -15.16 -19.61 4.83
N ALA A 230 -14.28 -18.78 5.40
CA ALA A 230 -12.93 -19.18 5.79
C ALA A 230 -12.93 -20.27 6.87
N ARG A 231 -13.86 -20.23 7.82
CA ARG A 231 -14.05 -21.27 8.84
C ARG A 231 -14.54 -22.59 8.25
N HIS A 232 -15.48 -22.56 7.31
CA HIS A 232 -15.92 -23.76 6.62
C HIS A 232 -14.85 -24.38 5.73
N ALA A 233 -13.97 -23.57 5.15
CA ALA A 233 -12.83 -24.05 4.37
C ALA A 233 -11.78 -24.78 5.24
N THR A 234 -11.74 -24.53 6.57
CA THR A 234 -10.84 -25.22 7.51
C THR A 234 -11.38 -26.60 7.94
N LEU A 235 -12.60 -26.97 7.56
CA LEU A 235 -13.17 -28.29 7.83
C LEU A 235 -12.52 -29.44 7.05
N LEU A 236 -11.61 -29.16 6.12
CA LEU A 236 -10.65 -30.15 5.63
C LEU A 236 -9.64 -30.43 6.74
N ARG A 237 -10.09 -31.19 7.75
CA ARG A 237 -9.22 -31.75 8.79
C ARG A 237 -8.21 -32.66 8.10
N LEU A 238 -6.94 -32.27 8.09
CA LEU A 238 -5.79 -33.17 7.93
C LEU A 238 -5.52 -33.91 9.24
#